data_20e8c919d1d962c26b9ed47cd5628d5e
#
_entry.id   20e8c919d1d962c26b9ed47cd5628d5e
#
_cell.length_a   1.000
_cell.length_b   1.000
_cell.length_c   1.000
_cell.angle_alpha   90.00
_cell.angle_beta   90.00
_cell.angle_gamma   90.00
#
_symmetry.space_group_name_H-M   'P 1'
#
loop_
_entity.id
_entity.type
_entity.pdbx_description
1 polymer ?
#
loop_
_entity_poly.entity_id
_entity_poly.type
_entity_poly.pdbx_seq_one_letter_code
_entity_poly.pdbx_strand_id
1 'polypeptide(L)'
;VIVIQPSYVAYSADVLLAGGRVVEYMTRAENGFKADVDELAVLMRREKPKAILLNFPCNPTGATYTRAEFAVIVEAARENDVLVLSDEIYDLLSYERKHAPLPLLRGARERTLYFNGFSKGFAMTGWRVGYVCGPREIIAQMTKVFGYVMLSAPIMSQFAACEALHCMHEADTMVREYKRRRNFIVESFNAIGLRAHMPEGAF
;
A
#
# COMPACT_ATOMS: atom_id res chain seq x y z
N VAL A 1 1.21 -7.26 -14.76
CA VAL A 1 1.29 -6.33 -13.63
C VAL A 1 2.65 -6.50 -12.97
N ILE A 2 3.36 -5.39 -12.67
CA ILE A 2 4.55 -5.43 -11.83
C ILE A 2 4.11 -5.50 -10.36
N VAL A 3 4.68 -6.44 -9.61
CA VAL A 3 4.49 -6.58 -8.15
C VAL A 3 5.85 -6.48 -7.48
N ILE A 4 5.99 -5.53 -6.55
CA ILE A 4 7.23 -5.34 -5.79
C ILE A 4 7.26 -6.36 -4.65
N GLN A 5 8.35 -7.13 -4.56
CA GLN A 5 8.54 -8.21 -3.60
C GLN A 5 9.65 -7.88 -2.58
N PRO A 6 9.55 -8.36 -1.32
CA PRO A 6 8.45 -9.13 -0.71
C PRO A 6 7.17 -8.30 -0.58
N SER A 7 6.02 -8.94 -0.77
CA SER A 7 4.72 -8.28 -0.71
C SER A 7 3.66 -9.12 0.03
N TYR A 8 2.49 -8.53 0.23
CA TYR A 8 1.34 -9.27 0.72
C TYR A 8 0.98 -10.41 -0.24
N VAL A 9 0.80 -11.59 0.31
CA VAL A 9 0.69 -12.86 -0.45
C VAL A 9 -0.44 -12.90 -1.49
N ALA A 10 -1.50 -12.11 -1.29
CA ALA A 10 -2.63 -12.11 -2.21
C ALA A 10 -2.34 -11.40 -3.54
N TYR A 11 -1.40 -10.45 -3.61
CA TYR A 11 -1.25 -9.62 -4.81
C TYR A 11 -0.93 -10.40 -6.07
N SER A 12 0.04 -11.32 -6.02
CA SER A 12 0.36 -12.17 -7.17
C SER A 12 -0.81 -13.10 -7.51
N ALA A 13 -1.50 -13.64 -6.50
CA ALA A 13 -2.67 -14.48 -6.70
C ALA A 13 -3.83 -13.71 -7.36
N ASP A 14 -4.09 -12.48 -6.92
CA ASP A 14 -5.15 -11.63 -7.49
C ASP A 14 -4.88 -11.29 -8.96
N VAL A 15 -3.63 -11.01 -9.32
CA VAL A 15 -3.23 -10.79 -10.71
C VAL A 15 -3.49 -12.04 -11.57
N LEU A 16 -3.13 -13.22 -11.07
CA LEU A 16 -3.35 -14.49 -11.79
C LEU A 16 -4.83 -14.81 -11.92
N LEU A 17 -5.62 -14.63 -10.86
CA LEU A 17 -7.09 -14.82 -10.88
C LEU A 17 -7.78 -13.89 -11.88
N ALA A 18 -7.24 -12.68 -12.06
CA ALA A 18 -7.70 -11.73 -13.07
C ALA A 18 -7.22 -12.08 -14.51
N GLY A 19 -6.55 -13.22 -14.72
CA GLY A 19 -6.00 -13.63 -16.01
C GLY A 19 -4.75 -12.84 -16.42
N GLY A 20 -4.13 -12.13 -15.48
CA GLY A 20 -2.93 -11.33 -15.72
C GLY A 20 -1.64 -12.12 -15.57
N ARG A 21 -0.54 -11.56 -16.09
CA ARG A 21 0.82 -12.04 -15.86
C ARG A 21 1.50 -11.19 -14.80
N VAL A 22 2.09 -11.85 -13.80
CA VAL A 22 2.91 -11.21 -12.77
C VAL A 22 4.32 -11.00 -13.30
N VAL A 23 4.87 -9.82 -13.09
CA VAL A 23 6.28 -9.49 -13.27
C VAL A 23 6.80 -9.07 -11.89
N GLU A 24 7.61 -9.90 -11.27
CA GLU A 24 8.13 -9.62 -9.94
C GLU A 24 9.35 -8.69 -10.01
N TYR A 25 9.38 -7.70 -9.12
CA TYR A 25 10.55 -6.89 -8.84
C TYR A 25 11.02 -7.18 -7.42
N MET A 26 12.18 -7.81 -7.29
CA MET A 26 12.74 -8.19 -5.98
C MET A 26 13.51 -7.04 -5.36
N THR A 27 13.05 -6.55 -4.21
CA THR A 27 13.79 -5.58 -3.40
C THR A 27 14.84 -6.25 -2.53
N ARG A 28 15.77 -5.46 -1.98
CA ARG A 28 16.90 -5.95 -1.21
C ARG A 28 16.93 -5.27 0.17
N ALA A 29 17.34 -6.02 1.19
CA ALA A 29 17.46 -5.52 2.55
C ALA A 29 18.48 -4.38 2.65
N GLU A 30 19.56 -4.43 1.86
CA GLU A 30 20.60 -3.40 1.79
C GLU A 30 20.06 -2.03 1.38
N ASN A 31 18.97 -2.02 0.58
CA ASN A 31 18.26 -0.81 0.16
C ASN A 31 17.02 -0.52 1.02
N GLY A 32 16.92 -1.11 2.23
CA GLY A 32 15.76 -0.96 3.10
C GLY A 32 14.46 -1.48 2.47
N PHE A 33 14.56 -2.50 1.62
CA PHE A 33 13.44 -3.07 0.86
C PHE A 33 12.70 -2.07 -0.04
N LYS A 34 13.40 -1.05 -0.52
CA LYS A 34 12.88 -0.12 -1.53
C LYS A 34 13.28 -0.56 -2.91
N ALA A 35 12.39 -0.35 -3.88
CA ALA A 35 12.76 -0.52 -5.28
C ALA A 35 13.70 0.60 -5.72
N ASP A 36 14.70 0.24 -6.50
CA ASP A 36 15.48 1.20 -7.27
C ASP A 36 14.58 1.77 -8.38
N VAL A 37 14.42 3.08 -8.39
CA VAL A 37 13.47 3.75 -9.30
C VAL A 37 13.92 3.70 -10.75
N ASP A 38 15.23 3.71 -11.02
CA ASP A 38 15.77 3.63 -12.37
C ASP A 38 15.63 2.20 -12.93
N GLU A 39 15.93 1.18 -12.11
CA GLU A 39 15.67 -0.24 -12.47
C GLU A 39 14.17 -0.46 -12.74
N LEU A 40 13.31 0.13 -11.91
CA LEU A 40 11.85 0.01 -12.07
C LEU A 40 11.38 0.66 -13.37
N ALA A 41 11.91 1.84 -13.72
CA ALA A 41 11.61 2.50 -14.98
C ALA A 41 12.09 1.69 -16.20
N VAL A 42 13.27 1.07 -16.10
CA VAL A 42 13.77 0.14 -17.14
C VAL A 42 12.84 -1.06 -17.28
N LEU A 43 12.40 -1.64 -16.15
CA LEU A 43 11.49 -2.78 -16.15
C LEU A 43 10.13 -2.40 -16.78
N MET A 44 9.58 -1.23 -16.50
CA MET A 44 8.34 -0.74 -17.12
C MET A 44 8.47 -0.61 -18.63
N ARG A 45 9.57 -0.05 -19.12
CA ARG A 45 9.83 0.07 -20.58
C ARG A 45 9.95 -1.29 -21.26
N ARG A 46 10.62 -2.25 -20.63
CA ARG A 46 10.86 -3.59 -21.17
C ARG A 46 9.59 -4.42 -21.19
N GLU A 47 8.88 -4.50 -20.07
CA GLU A 47 7.75 -5.40 -19.86
C GLU A 47 6.41 -4.81 -20.31
N LYS A 48 6.33 -3.49 -20.48
CA LYS A 48 5.12 -2.73 -20.84
C LYS A 48 3.88 -3.18 -20.05
N PRO A 49 3.96 -3.14 -18.70
CA PRO A 49 2.88 -3.64 -17.86
C PRO A 49 1.65 -2.73 -17.97
N LYS A 50 0.45 -3.28 -17.78
CA LYS A 50 -0.77 -2.46 -17.64
C LYS A 50 -0.81 -1.70 -16.32
N ALA A 51 -0.22 -2.28 -15.26
CA ALA A 51 -0.20 -1.65 -13.94
C ALA A 51 1.05 -2.07 -13.16
N ILE A 52 1.37 -1.25 -12.16
CA ILE A 52 2.26 -1.57 -11.05
C ILE A 52 1.48 -1.56 -9.76
N LEU A 53 1.72 -2.54 -8.87
CA LEU A 53 1.14 -2.60 -7.54
C LEU A 53 2.17 -2.15 -6.52
N LEU A 54 1.81 -1.12 -5.76
CA LEU A 54 2.60 -0.52 -4.69
C LEU A 54 1.85 -0.69 -3.38
N ASN A 55 2.52 -1.16 -2.31
CA ASN A 55 1.97 -1.20 -0.95
C ASN A 55 2.93 -0.50 0.00
N PHE A 56 2.56 0.67 0.50
CA PHE A 56 3.40 1.47 1.38
C PHE A 56 2.58 2.26 2.39
N PRO A 57 2.92 2.11 3.68
CA PRO A 57 3.94 1.21 4.25
C PRO A 57 3.74 -0.24 3.85
N CYS A 58 4.83 -0.95 3.58
CA CYS A 58 4.79 -2.29 2.98
C CYS A 58 4.56 -3.39 4.03
N ASN A 59 3.67 -4.30 3.76
CA ASN A 59 3.62 -5.60 4.42
C ASN A 59 4.31 -6.64 3.51
N PRO A 60 5.42 -7.30 3.90
CA PRO A 60 5.89 -7.50 5.29
C PRO A 60 7.07 -6.61 5.71
N THR A 61 7.65 -5.80 4.84
CA THR A 61 8.98 -5.22 5.08
C THR A 61 8.96 -3.96 5.96
N GLY A 62 7.81 -3.30 6.09
CA GLY A 62 7.69 -2.00 6.75
C GLY A 62 8.37 -0.85 5.99
N ALA A 63 8.80 -1.07 4.75
CA ALA A 63 9.39 -0.03 3.91
C ALA A 63 8.37 1.06 3.58
N THR A 64 8.85 2.30 3.51
CA THR A 64 8.07 3.46 3.05
C THR A 64 8.89 4.25 2.04
N TYR A 65 8.23 5.11 1.29
CA TYR A 65 8.89 6.04 0.38
C TYR A 65 8.66 7.48 0.80
N THR A 66 9.64 8.31 0.54
CA THR A 66 9.47 9.77 0.62
C THR A 66 8.61 10.27 -0.54
N ARG A 67 8.07 11.47 -0.38
CA ARG A 67 7.34 12.14 -1.47
C ARG A 67 8.16 12.28 -2.75
N ALA A 68 9.48 12.51 -2.62
CA ALA A 68 10.39 12.63 -3.76
C ALA A 68 10.59 11.30 -4.48
N GLU A 69 10.80 10.20 -3.74
CA GLU A 69 10.92 8.85 -4.31
C GLU A 69 9.63 8.45 -5.04
N PHE A 70 8.45 8.69 -4.43
CA PHE A 70 7.17 8.43 -5.09
C PHE A 70 7.00 9.25 -6.37
N ALA A 71 7.43 10.52 -6.38
CA ALA A 71 7.32 11.36 -7.57
C ALA A 71 8.07 10.78 -8.78
N VAL A 72 9.23 10.16 -8.55
CA VAL A 72 9.98 9.49 -9.63
C VAL A 72 9.25 8.23 -10.13
N ILE A 73 8.67 7.44 -9.22
CA ILE A 73 7.88 6.26 -9.61
C ILE A 73 6.64 6.68 -10.42
N VAL A 74 5.94 7.74 -9.99
CA VAL A 74 4.78 8.29 -10.70
C VAL A 74 5.15 8.78 -12.10
N GLU A 75 6.29 9.48 -12.22
CA GLU A 75 6.77 9.96 -13.51
C GLU A 75 7.13 8.81 -14.46
N ALA A 76 7.82 7.78 -13.95
CA ALA A 76 8.11 6.58 -14.74
C ALA A 76 6.82 5.87 -15.19
N ALA A 77 5.82 5.79 -14.32
CA ALA A 77 4.52 5.22 -14.65
C ALA A 77 3.78 6.06 -15.71
N ARG A 78 3.88 7.39 -15.61
CA ARG A 78 3.30 8.33 -16.58
C ARG A 78 3.93 8.18 -17.97
N GLU A 79 5.25 8.13 -18.05
CA GLU A 79 6.00 8.00 -19.31
C GLU A 79 5.74 6.67 -20.03
N ASN A 80 5.41 5.61 -19.28
CA ASN A 80 5.19 4.28 -19.82
C ASN A 80 3.71 3.89 -19.90
N ASP A 81 2.79 4.83 -19.66
CA ASP A 81 1.33 4.61 -19.62
C ASP A 81 0.90 3.46 -18.72
N VAL A 82 1.48 3.41 -17.51
CA VAL A 82 1.23 2.39 -16.49
C VAL A 82 0.27 2.91 -15.44
N LEU A 83 -0.77 2.14 -15.09
CA LEU A 83 -1.63 2.43 -13.94
C LEU A 83 -0.90 2.09 -12.65
N VAL A 84 -1.15 2.87 -11.59
CA VAL A 84 -0.62 2.62 -10.27
C VAL A 84 -1.75 2.11 -9.36
N LEU A 85 -1.61 0.88 -8.89
CA LEU A 85 -2.46 0.30 -7.85
C LEU A 85 -1.78 0.55 -6.51
N SER A 86 -2.20 1.61 -5.82
CA SER A 86 -1.58 2.05 -4.56
C SER A 86 -2.38 1.54 -3.36
N ASP A 87 -1.89 0.49 -2.73
CA ASP A 87 -2.45 -0.01 -1.46
C ASP A 87 -1.78 0.72 -0.30
N GLU A 88 -2.51 1.65 0.30
CA GLU A 88 -2.05 2.50 1.39
C GLU A 88 -2.78 2.18 2.71
N ILE A 89 -3.22 0.91 2.87
CA ILE A 89 -3.98 0.46 4.06
C ILE A 89 -3.23 0.69 5.38
N TYR A 90 -1.92 0.88 5.34
CA TYR A 90 -1.07 1.12 6.50
C TYR A 90 -0.68 2.60 6.68
N ASP A 91 -1.31 3.54 6.00
CA ASP A 91 -0.97 4.97 5.99
C ASP A 91 -0.83 5.57 7.39
N LEU A 92 -1.76 5.28 8.32
CA LEU A 92 -1.70 5.71 9.72
C LEU A 92 -0.60 5.01 10.51
N LEU A 93 -0.18 3.80 10.12
CA LEU A 93 0.90 3.04 10.75
C LEU A 93 2.27 3.43 10.16
N SER A 94 2.56 4.72 10.13
CA SER A 94 3.83 5.30 9.70
C SER A 94 4.52 5.94 10.91
N TYR A 95 5.71 5.46 11.28
CA TYR A 95 6.30 5.72 12.59
C TYR A 95 7.29 6.88 12.60
N GLU A 96 8.05 7.07 11.52
CA GLU A 96 9.14 8.05 11.48
C GLU A 96 8.75 9.34 10.76
N ARG A 97 7.80 9.24 9.85
CA ARG A 97 7.31 10.37 9.06
C ARG A 97 5.82 10.21 8.78
N LYS A 98 5.14 11.33 8.57
CA LYS A 98 3.73 11.28 8.12
C LYS A 98 3.68 10.73 6.70
N HIS A 99 2.80 9.79 6.49
CA HIS A 99 2.54 9.22 5.16
C HIS A 99 2.07 10.31 4.18
N ALA A 100 2.55 10.24 2.94
CA ALA A 100 2.15 11.14 1.86
C ALA A 100 1.33 10.34 0.85
N PRO A 101 -0.01 10.49 0.81
CA PRO A 101 -0.86 9.75 -0.13
C PRO A 101 -0.43 9.98 -1.58
N LEU A 102 -0.20 8.89 -2.31
CA LEU A 102 0.33 8.94 -3.67
C LEU A 102 -0.53 9.76 -4.64
N PRO A 103 -1.87 9.71 -4.60
CA PRO A 103 -2.72 10.50 -5.49
C PRO A 103 -2.57 12.02 -5.33
N LEU A 104 -1.98 12.50 -4.23
CA LEU A 104 -1.73 13.93 -4.01
C LEU A 104 -0.44 14.43 -4.67
N LEU A 105 0.32 13.55 -5.32
CA LEU A 105 1.48 13.92 -6.11
C LEU A 105 1.03 14.44 -7.48
N ARG A 106 1.81 15.37 -8.03
CA ARG A 106 1.54 15.92 -9.35
C ARG A 106 1.58 14.81 -10.42
N GLY A 107 0.53 14.70 -11.24
CA GLY A 107 0.43 13.71 -12.31
C GLY A 107 0.10 12.28 -11.86
N ALA A 108 -0.17 12.07 -10.56
CA ALA A 108 -0.53 10.75 -10.05
C ALA A 108 -2.03 10.45 -10.14
N ARG A 109 -2.87 11.46 -9.88
CA ARG A 109 -4.31 11.28 -9.68
C ARG A 109 -5.02 10.60 -10.86
N GLU A 110 -4.62 10.92 -12.08
CA GLU A 110 -5.24 10.46 -13.31
C GLU A 110 -4.93 8.99 -13.64
N ARG A 111 -3.98 8.38 -12.93
CA ARG A 111 -3.50 7.01 -13.16
C ARG A 111 -3.39 6.16 -11.92
N THR A 112 -3.85 6.65 -10.77
CA THR A 112 -3.77 5.91 -9.51
C THR A 112 -5.13 5.42 -9.07
N LEU A 113 -5.19 4.12 -8.75
CA LEU A 113 -6.23 3.55 -7.91
C LEU A 113 -5.67 3.47 -6.48
N TYR A 114 -6.23 4.29 -5.61
CA TYR A 114 -5.87 4.39 -4.20
C TYR A 114 -6.76 3.47 -3.39
N PHE A 115 -6.17 2.43 -2.81
CA PHE A 115 -6.86 1.50 -1.93
C PHE A 115 -6.55 1.83 -0.48
N ASN A 116 -7.58 1.92 0.35
CA ASN A 116 -7.42 2.12 1.78
C ASN A 116 -8.64 1.57 2.54
N GLY A 117 -8.64 1.67 3.85
CA GLY A 117 -9.73 1.20 4.69
C GLY A 117 -9.46 1.34 6.18
N PHE A 118 -10.32 0.73 6.96
CA PHE A 118 -10.35 0.92 8.41
C PHE A 118 -9.70 -0.26 9.18
N SER A 119 -9.34 -1.32 8.46
CA SER A 119 -8.87 -2.57 9.08
C SER A 119 -7.62 -2.40 9.93
N LYS A 120 -6.67 -1.53 9.53
CA LYS A 120 -5.35 -1.42 10.14
C LYS A 120 -5.22 -0.19 11.01
N GLY A 121 -5.36 1.01 10.45
CA GLY A 121 -5.22 2.27 11.19
C GLY A 121 -6.23 2.43 12.33
N PHE A 122 -7.41 1.86 12.19
CA PHE A 122 -8.50 1.93 13.19
C PHE A 122 -8.76 0.59 13.90
N ALA A 123 -7.90 -0.42 13.73
CA ALA A 123 -8.05 -1.76 14.31
C ALA A 123 -9.42 -2.42 14.02
N MET A 124 -10.01 -2.14 12.85
CA MET A 124 -11.34 -2.59 12.44
C MET A 124 -11.30 -3.79 11.48
N THR A 125 -10.37 -4.72 11.67
CA THR A 125 -10.17 -5.87 10.76
C THR A 125 -11.44 -6.71 10.56
N GLY A 126 -12.18 -6.97 11.64
CA GLY A 126 -13.41 -7.76 11.64
C GLY A 126 -14.61 -7.06 10.98
N TRP A 127 -14.59 -5.75 10.81
CA TRP A 127 -15.67 -4.97 10.23
C TRP A 127 -15.76 -5.06 8.71
N ARG A 128 -14.71 -5.54 8.04
CA ARG A 128 -14.68 -5.80 6.59
C ARG A 128 -15.09 -4.60 5.73
N VAL A 129 -14.55 -3.41 6.00
CA VAL A 129 -14.84 -2.18 5.27
C VAL A 129 -13.56 -1.49 4.81
N GLY A 130 -13.56 -1.10 3.54
CA GLY A 130 -12.51 -0.36 2.87
C GLY A 130 -13.08 0.40 1.69
N TYR A 131 -12.24 1.15 1.01
CA TYR A 131 -12.65 1.96 -0.13
C TYR A 131 -11.53 2.05 -1.16
N VAL A 132 -11.92 2.40 -2.38
CA VAL A 132 -11.00 2.73 -3.46
C VAL A 132 -11.39 4.06 -4.08
N CYS A 133 -10.38 4.89 -4.37
CA CYS A 133 -10.53 6.14 -5.10
C CYS A 133 -9.67 6.11 -6.36
N GLY A 134 -10.13 6.71 -7.44
CA GLY A 134 -9.36 6.73 -8.69
C GLY A 134 -10.10 7.35 -9.86
N PRO A 135 -9.61 7.19 -11.10
CA PRO A 135 -10.25 7.68 -12.29
C PRO A 135 -11.67 7.15 -12.44
N ARG A 136 -12.59 8.05 -12.73
CA ARG A 136 -14.05 7.78 -12.76
C ARG A 136 -14.40 6.58 -13.63
N GLU A 137 -13.78 6.48 -14.80
CA GLU A 137 -14.05 5.44 -15.78
C GLU A 137 -13.71 4.05 -15.24
N ILE A 138 -12.61 3.93 -14.51
CA ILE A 138 -12.17 2.67 -13.89
C ILE A 138 -13.07 2.34 -12.69
N ILE A 139 -13.30 3.32 -11.81
CA ILE A 139 -14.19 3.13 -10.63
C ILE A 139 -15.59 2.70 -11.07
N ALA A 140 -16.13 3.26 -12.16
CA ALA A 140 -17.42 2.86 -12.66
C ALA A 140 -17.48 1.37 -13.07
N GLN A 141 -16.42 0.83 -13.67
CA GLN A 141 -16.35 -0.61 -13.99
C GLN A 141 -16.15 -1.47 -12.76
N MET A 142 -15.28 -1.04 -11.82
CA MET A 142 -15.10 -1.72 -10.54
C MET A 142 -16.42 -1.81 -9.75
N THR A 143 -17.20 -0.73 -9.74
CA THR A 143 -18.51 -0.71 -9.07
C THR A 143 -19.49 -1.73 -9.67
N LYS A 144 -19.48 -1.90 -11.00
CA LYS A 144 -20.31 -2.94 -11.64
C LYS A 144 -19.90 -4.34 -11.18
N VAL A 145 -18.61 -4.66 -11.22
CA VAL A 145 -18.10 -5.96 -10.76
C VAL A 145 -18.42 -6.18 -9.29
N PHE A 146 -18.15 -5.17 -8.45
CA PHE A 146 -18.44 -5.22 -7.03
C PHE A 146 -19.92 -5.50 -6.72
N GLY A 147 -20.83 -4.85 -7.47
CA GLY A 147 -22.26 -5.04 -7.32
C GLY A 147 -22.72 -6.48 -7.59
N TYR A 148 -22.01 -7.24 -8.44
CA TYR A 148 -22.33 -8.66 -8.69
C TYR A 148 -21.62 -9.61 -7.73
N VAL A 149 -20.43 -9.26 -7.24
CA VAL A 149 -19.61 -10.12 -6.37
C VAL A 149 -19.99 -9.97 -4.90
N MET A 150 -20.23 -8.75 -4.44
CA MET A 150 -20.40 -8.41 -3.02
C MET A 150 -21.72 -7.71 -2.71
N LEU A 151 -22.41 -7.14 -3.69
CA LEU A 151 -23.56 -6.25 -3.56
C LEU A 151 -23.21 -4.93 -2.88
N SER A 152 -22.84 -4.97 -1.60
CA SER A 152 -22.42 -3.80 -0.81
C SER A 152 -21.53 -4.22 0.36
N ALA A 153 -20.76 -3.29 0.91
CA ALA A 153 -20.17 -3.47 2.23
C ALA A 153 -21.27 -3.56 3.30
N PRO A 154 -21.07 -4.28 4.42
CA PRO A 154 -22.07 -4.37 5.48
C PRO A 154 -22.46 -2.99 6.01
N ILE A 155 -23.76 -2.71 6.09
CA ILE A 155 -24.26 -1.37 6.45
C ILE A 155 -23.78 -0.90 7.83
N MET A 156 -23.74 -1.80 8.80
CA MET A 156 -23.24 -1.49 10.14
C MET A 156 -21.77 -1.08 10.12
N SER A 157 -20.98 -1.71 9.26
CA SER A 157 -19.56 -1.38 9.07
C SER A 157 -19.36 -0.01 8.42
N GLN A 158 -20.27 0.40 7.53
CA GLN A 158 -20.23 1.72 6.93
C GLN A 158 -20.50 2.81 7.97
N PHE A 159 -21.51 2.65 8.83
CA PHE A 159 -21.77 3.57 9.94
C PHE A 159 -20.60 3.62 10.92
N ALA A 160 -20.05 2.46 11.31
CA ALA A 160 -18.89 2.40 12.19
C ALA A 160 -17.65 3.07 11.56
N ALA A 161 -17.46 2.95 10.25
CA ALA A 161 -16.38 3.62 9.53
C ALA A 161 -16.54 5.16 9.54
N CYS A 162 -17.77 5.66 9.41
CA CYS A 162 -18.03 7.09 9.53
C CYS A 162 -17.67 7.61 10.92
N GLU A 163 -18.03 6.88 11.97
CA GLU A 163 -17.69 7.24 13.36
C GLU A 163 -16.19 7.14 13.62
N ALA A 164 -15.52 6.12 13.07
CA ALA A 164 -14.08 5.94 13.23
C ALA A 164 -13.26 7.15 12.73
N LEU A 165 -13.75 7.91 11.76
CA LEU A 165 -13.08 9.13 11.30
C LEU A 165 -13.04 10.24 12.36
N HIS A 166 -13.88 10.16 13.37
CA HIS A 166 -13.86 11.07 14.54
C HIS A 166 -12.95 10.55 15.66
N CYS A 167 -12.45 9.31 15.56
CA CYS A 167 -11.62 8.64 16.57
C CYS A 167 -10.11 8.69 16.21
N MET A 168 -9.63 9.79 15.65
CA MET A 168 -8.20 9.91 15.27
C MET A 168 -7.26 9.90 16.46
N HIS A 169 -7.69 10.40 17.62
CA HIS A 169 -6.90 10.39 18.85
C HIS A 169 -6.63 8.96 19.34
N GLU A 170 -7.63 8.10 19.26
CA GLU A 170 -7.53 6.67 19.60
C GLU A 170 -6.61 5.95 18.62
N ALA A 171 -6.75 6.24 17.32
CA ALA A 171 -5.85 5.71 16.30
C ALA A 171 -4.39 6.11 16.57
N ASP A 172 -4.12 7.39 16.85
CA ASP A 172 -2.78 7.86 17.21
C ASP A 172 -2.21 7.16 18.46
N THR A 173 -3.07 6.84 19.43
CA THR A 173 -2.66 6.11 20.63
C THR A 173 -2.24 4.69 20.28
N MET A 174 -2.97 3.99 19.41
CA MET A 174 -2.61 2.67 18.92
C MET A 174 -1.30 2.71 18.12
N VAL A 175 -1.10 3.71 17.27
CA VAL A 175 0.14 3.90 16.49
C VAL A 175 1.35 4.07 17.40
N ARG A 176 1.24 4.86 18.47
CA ARG A 176 2.32 5.00 19.47
C ARG A 176 2.66 3.68 20.14
N GLU A 177 1.67 2.85 20.47
CA GLU A 177 1.90 1.53 21.04
C GLU A 177 2.56 0.57 20.04
N TYR A 178 2.15 0.59 18.77
CA TYR A 178 2.83 -0.18 17.72
C TYR A 178 4.31 0.25 17.57
N LYS A 179 4.58 1.55 17.57
CA LYS A 179 5.96 2.07 17.52
C LYS A 179 6.79 1.58 18.71
N ARG A 180 6.22 1.59 19.92
CA ARG A 180 6.88 1.09 21.13
C ARG A 180 7.22 -0.39 21.02
N ARG A 181 6.26 -1.21 20.56
CA ARG A 181 6.44 -2.67 20.35
C ARG A 181 7.48 -2.96 19.27
N ARG A 182 7.44 -2.24 18.16
CA ARG A 182 8.45 -2.33 17.10
C ARG A 182 9.85 -2.10 17.63
N ASN A 183 10.06 -1.01 18.35
CA ASN A 183 11.38 -0.69 18.90
C ASN A 183 11.86 -1.81 19.82
N PHE A 184 11.00 -2.23 20.76
CA PHE A 184 11.32 -3.30 21.69
C PHE A 184 11.71 -4.61 20.99
N ILE A 185 10.92 -5.07 20.00
CA ILE A 185 11.20 -6.35 19.35
C ILE A 185 12.46 -6.30 18.49
N VAL A 186 12.69 -5.21 17.75
CA VAL A 186 13.88 -5.04 16.91
C VAL A 186 15.14 -4.95 17.76
N GLU A 187 15.12 -4.16 18.83
CA GLU A 187 16.24 -4.05 19.77
C GLU A 187 16.55 -5.39 20.44
N SER A 188 15.51 -6.11 20.89
CA SER A 188 15.65 -7.43 21.52
C SER A 188 16.25 -8.47 20.56
N PHE A 189 15.80 -8.52 19.33
CA PHE A 189 16.37 -9.44 18.33
C PHE A 189 17.83 -9.13 18.03
N ASN A 190 18.16 -7.85 17.84
CA ASN A 190 19.53 -7.45 17.57
C ASN A 190 20.46 -7.74 18.78
N ALA A 191 19.96 -7.58 20.01
CA ALA A 191 20.71 -7.87 21.22
C ALA A 191 21.11 -9.36 21.38
N ILE A 192 20.29 -10.28 20.83
CA ILE A 192 20.60 -11.72 20.84
C ILE A 192 21.28 -12.20 19.54
N GLY A 193 21.71 -11.27 18.66
CA GLY A 193 22.44 -11.59 17.43
C GLY A 193 21.56 -11.91 16.22
N LEU A 194 20.24 -11.81 16.33
CA LEU A 194 19.32 -11.92 15.20
C LEU A 194 19.20 -10.55 14.53
N ARG A 195 19.76 -10.41 13.34
CA ARG A 195 19.67 -9.16 12.57
C ARG A 195 18.24 -8.86 12.16
N ALA A 196 17.65 -7.87 12.78
CA ALA A 196 16.31 -7.36 12.45
C ALA A 196 16.42 -5.97 11.83
N HIS A 197 15.80 -5.80 10.66
CA HIS A 197 15.63 -4.49 10.03
C HIS A 197 14.64 -3.64 10.84
N MET A 198 14.90 -2.34 10.96
CA MET A 198 13.97 -1.41 11.60
C MET A 198 12.90 -0.97 10.58
N PRO A 199 11.65 -1.46 10.67
CA PRO A 199 10.60 -1.05 9.74
C PRO A 199 10.17 0.39 10.01
N GLU A 200 9.90 1.15 8.94
CA GLU A 200 9.45 2.54 9.04
C GLU A 200 7.93 2.64 9.24
N GLY A 201 7.19 1.58 8.94
CA GLY A 201 5.74 1.54 9.03
C GLY A 201 5.19 0.11 9.03
N ALA A 202 3.85 -0.02 8.85
CA ALA A 202 3.06 -1.25 8.97
C ALA A 202 3.11 -1.86 10.40
N PHE A 203 2.91 -3.19 10.56
CA PHE A 203 2.91 -3.84 11.88
C PHE A 203 3.83 -5.05 11.92
#